data_fa775f3013769e5685d2ef92726f3412
#
_entry.id   fa775f3013769e5685d2ef92726f3412
#
_cell.length_a   1.000
_cell.length_b   1.000
_cell.length_c   1.000
_cell.angle_alpha   90.00
_cell.angle_beta   90.00
_cell.angle_gamma   90.00
#
_symmetry.space_group_name_H-M   'P 1'
#
loop_
_entity.id
_entity.type
_entity.pdbx_description
1 polymer ?
#
loop_
_entity_poly.entity_id
_entity_poly.type
_entity_poly.pdbx_seq_one_letter_code
_entity_poly.pdbx_strand_id
1 'polypeptide(L)'
;MRLLSPDTISLIFEEQSHGPDLVLGVPLRFGIGYALPETETVPYLPQGRACFWGGWGGSVILADLDTRTTISYMMNKMAPGIIGSDRSEAYVRTVLGCLS
;
A
#
# COMPACT_ATOMS: atom_id res chain seq x y z
N MET A 1 24.25 1.56 -1.26
CA MET A 1 23.91 2.73 -2.11
C MET A 1 22.55 3.25 -1.74
N ARG A 2 22.39 4.56 -1.64
CA ARG A 2 21.08 5.18 -1.43
C ARG A 2 20.67 5.91 -2.70
N LEU A 3 19.42 5.67 -3.12
CA LEU A 3 18.84 6.40 -4.24
C LEU A 3 18.16 7.68 -3.78
N LEU A 4 17.65 7.70 -2.55
CA LEU A 4 16.92 8.83 -1.99
C LEU A 4 17.49 9.18 -0.63
N SER A 5 17.49 10.48 -0.29
CA SER A 5 17.89 10.94 1.02
C SER A 5 16.80 10.64 2.06
N PRO A 6 17.14 10.58 3.36
CA PRO A 6 16.14 10.42 4.41
C PRO A 6 15.05 11.50 4.38
N ASP A 7 15.41 12.74 4.04
CA ASP A 7 14.45 13.84 3.94
C ASP A 7 13.46 13.60 2.81
N THR A 8 13.94 13.17 1.64
CA THR A 8 13.08 12.85 0.51
C THR A 8 12.15 11.68 0.84
N ILE A 9 12.66 10.65 1.50
CA ILE A 9 11.84 9.51 1.92
C ILE A 9 10.74 9.96 2.87
N SER A 10 11.05 10.85 3.82
CA SER A 10 10.05 11.38 4.76
C SER A 10 8.91 12.12 4.04
N LEU A 11 9.21 12.80 2.93
CA LEU A 11 8.18 13.50 2.15
C LEU A 11 7.14 12.54 1.55
N ILE A 12 7.51 11.30 1.25
CA ILE A 12 6.58 10.32 0.68
C ILE A 12 5.40 10.06 1.63
N PHE A 13 5.65 10.13 2.94
CA PHE A 13 4.65 9.81 3.95
C PHE A 13 3.84 11.00 4.43
N GLU A 14 4.11 12.19 3.90
CA GLU A 14 3.29 13.37 4.18
C GLU A 14 1.98 13.28 3.38
N GLU A 15 0.86 13.32 4.09
CA GLU A 15 -0.45 13.26 3.44
C GLU A 15 -0.67 14.48 2.57
N GLN A 16 -1.00 14.27 1.31
CA GLN A 16 -1.30 15.33 0.35
C GLN A 16 -2.79 15.44 0.08
N SER A 17 -3.51 14.32 0.16
CA SER A 17 -4.96 14.31 0.01
C SER A 17 -5.55 13.15 0.78
N HIS A 18 -6.80 13.32 1.23
CA HIS A 18 -7.52 12.28 1.95
C HIS A 18 -9.02 12.48 1.72
N GLY A 19 -9.69 11.41 1.36
CA GLY A 19 -11.14 11.42 1.15
C GLY A 19 -11.54 10.46 0.05
N PRO A 20 -12.84 10.45 -0.32
CA PRO A 20 -13.30 9.61 -1.43
C PRO A 20 -12.60 10.00 -2.72
N ASP A 21 -11.98 9.02 -3.37
CA ASP A 21 -11.35 9.24 -4.67
C ASP A 21 -12.44 9.40 -5.73
N LEU A 22 -12.34 10.46 -6.53
CA LEU A 22 -13.37 10.79 -7.51
C LEU A 22 -13.41 9.78 -8.67
N VAL A 23 -12.33 9.07 -8.90
CA VAL A 23 -12.26 8.07 -9.98
C VAL A 23 -12.60 6.68 -9.45
N LEU A 24 -12.02 6.27 -8.33
CA LEU A 24 -12.17 4.92 -7.80
C LEU A 24 -13.36 4.76 -6.86
N GLY A 25 -13.85 5.86 -6.30
CA GLY A 25 -15.06 5.84 -5.48
C GLY A 25 -14.90 5.31 -4.06
N VAL A 26 -13.66 5.13 -3.60
CA VAL A 26 -13.36 4.65 -2.23
C VAL A 26 -12.47 5.65 -1.52
N PRO A 27 -12.53 5.71 -0.17
CA PRO A 27 -11.62 6.58 0.57
C PRO A 27 -10.17 6.19 0.36
N LEU A 28 -9.34 7.17 0.01
CA LEU A 28 -7.92 6.98 -0.18
C LEU A 28 -7.14 8.14 0.44
N ARG A 29 -5.96 7.83 0.94
CA ARG A 29 -4.98 8.82 1.36
C ARG A 29 -3.81 8.74 0.39
N PHE A 30 -3.41 9.87 -0.14
CA PHE A 30 -2.24 9.92 -1.03
C PHE A 30 -1.14 10.79 -0.44
N GLY A 31 0.09 10.29 -0.55
CA GLY A 31 1.28 11.09 -0.43
C GLY A 31 1.79 11.44 -1.82
N ILE A 32 3.08 11.67 -1.94
CA ILE A 32 3.70 11.96 -3.23
C ILE A 32 4.00 10.64 -3.93
N GLY A 33 3.23 10.35 -4.97
CA GLY A 33 3.46 9.19 -5.83
C GLY A 33 2.95 7.85 -5.31
N TYR A 34 2.47 7.78 -4.07
CA TYR A 34 2.01 6.53 -3.45
C TYR A 34 0.75 6.76 -2.63
N ALA A 35 -0.06 5.71 -2.49
CA ALA A 35 -1.13 5.71 -1.51
C ALA A 35 -0.56 5.40 -0.12
N LEU A 36 -1.17 6.00 0.88
CA LEU A 36 -0.85 5.79 2.29
C LEU A 36 -1.95 4.95 2.94
N PRO A 37 -1.68 4.28 4.07
CA PRO A 37 -2.70 3.46 4.72
C PRO A 37 -3.96 4.25 5.06
N GLU A 38 -5.10 3.65 4.77
CA GLU A 38 -6.43 4.19 5.05
C GLU A 38 -7.26 3.08 5.69
N THR A 39 -7.72 3.30 6.92
CA THR A 39 -8.34 2.25 7.74
C THR A 39 -9.65 1.71 7.17
N GLU A 40 -10.41 2.52 6.43
CA GLU A 40 -11.67 2.06 5.85
C GLU A 40 -11.45 1.18 4.63
N THR A 41 -10.47 1.52 3.80
CA THR A 41 -10.24 0.84 2.52
C THR A 41 -9.25 -0.30 2.64
N VAL A 42 -8.20 -0.12 3.42
CA VAL A 42 -7.11 -1.11 3.56
C VAL A 42 -6.76 -1.32 5.04
N PRO A 43 -7.70 -1.81 5.85
CA PRO A 43 -7.47 -1.94 7.29
C PRO A 43 -6.38 -2.96 7.66
N TYR A 44 -6.04 -3.84 6.73
CA TYR A 44 -5.02 -4.87 6.95
C TYR A 44 -3.59 -4.37 6.78
N LEU A 45 -3.39 -3.15 6.27
CA LEU A 45 -2.05 -2.59 6.11
C LEU A 45 -1.56 -1.96 7.42
N PRO A 46 -0.23 -1.95 7.65
CA PRO A 46 0.33 -1.21 8.79
C PRO A 46 -0.02 0.27 8.68
N GLN A 47 -0.39 0.88 9.80
CA GLN A 47 -0.83 2.29 9.80
C GLN A 47 0.31 3.27 10.09
N GLY A 48 1.55 2.80 10.06
CA GLY A 48 2.74 3.62 10.25
C GLY A 48 3.32 4.13 8.94
N ARG A 49 4.66 4.09 8.84
CA ARG A 49 5.38 4.54 7.64
C ARG A 49 5.34 3.46 6.56
N ALA A 50 4.18 3.33 5.94
CA ALA A 50 3.97 2.40 4.84
C ALA A 50 3.39 3.13 3.64
N CYS A 51 3.70 2.65 2.45
CA CYS A 51 3.11 3.16 1.22
C CYS A 51 2.85 1.98 0.30
N PHE A 52 1.86 2.13 -0.58
CA PHE A 52 1.45 1.02 -1.42
C PHE A 52 0.80 1.52 -2.71
N TRP A 53 0.63 0.63 -3.65
CA TRP A 53 -0.30 0.79 -4.76
C TRP A 53 -0.55 -0.58 -5.39
N GLY A 54 -1.57 -0.62 -6.22
CA GLY A 54 -1.96 -1.84 -6.92
C GLY A 54 -2.36 -1.58 -8.35
N GLY A 55 -2.60 -2.65 -9.09
CA GLY A 55 -3.09 -2.59 -10.45
C GLY A 55 -4.37 -3.38 -10.60
N TRP A 56 -5.06 -3.17 -11.71
CA TRP A 56 -6.27 -3.93 -12.02
C TRP A 56 -5.91 -5.42 -12.13
N GLY A 57 -6.70 -6.25 -11.48
CA GLY A 57 -6.46 -7.69 -11.46
C GLY A 57 -5.97 -8.19 -10.11
N GLY A 58 -5.51 -7.33 -9.23
CA GLY A 58 -5.16 -7.68 -7.85
C GLY A 58 -3.68 -7.66 -7.52
N SER A 59 -2.82 -7.18 -8.44
CA SER A 59 -1.41 -6.98 -8.09
C SER A 59 -1.26 -5.88 -7.05
N VAL A 60 -0.26 -6.00 -6.20
CA VAL A 60 -0.01 -5.01 -5.16
C VAL A 60 1.48 -4.96 -4.82
N ILE A 61 1.95 -3.78 -4.49
CA ILE A 61 3.24 -3.59 -3.85
C ILE A 61 3.02 -2.79 -2.58
N LEU A 62 3.66 -3.24 -1.52
CA LEU A 62 3.64 -2.59 -0.22
C LEU A 62 5.06 -2.40 0.26
N ALA A 63 5.41 -1.20 0.69
CA ALA A 63 6.67 -0.93 1.36
C ALA A 63 6.37 -0.46 2.77
N ASP A 64 6.81 -1.22 3.75
CA ASP A 64 6.67 -0.90 5.17
C ASP A 64 8.04 -0.56 5.73
N LEU A 65 8.27 0.72 6.00
CA LEU A 65 9.57 1.18 6.46
C LEU A 65 9.81 0.87 7.92
N ASP A 66 8.76 0.76 8.72
CA ASP A 66 8.91 0.46 10.14
C ASP A 66 9.46 -0.95 10.37
N THR A 67 9.07 -1.92 9.54
CA THR A 67 9.60 -3.30 9.61
C THR A 67 10.69 -3.56 8.58
N ARG A 68 10.99 -2.57 7.72
CA ARG A 68 11.96 -2.68 6.62
C ARG A 68 11.61 -3.82 5.67
N THR A 69 10.33 -3.95 5.37
CA THR A 69 9.80 -5.05 4.55
C THR A 69 9.11 -4.50 3.32
N THR A 70 9.35 -5.12 2.18
CA THR A 70 8.62 -4.85 0.94
C THR A 70 7.93 -6.13 0.50
N ILE A 71 6.67 -6.02 0.11
CA ILE A 71 5.89 -7.13 -0.39
C ILE A 71 5.42 -6.78 -1.79
N SER A 72 5.74 -7.63 -2.76
CA SER A 72 5.20 -7.53 -4.12
C SER A 72 4.41 -8.79 -4.43
N TYR A 73 3.18 -8.61 -4.87
CA TYR A 73 2.34 -9.74 -5.25
C TYR A 73 1.92 -9.57 -6.71
N MET A 74 2.25 -10.56 -7.51
CA MET A 74 1.85 -10.65 -8.92
C MET A 74 1.12 -11.96 -9.13
N MET A 75 -0.07 -11.91 -9.67
CA MET A 75 -0.91 -13.08 -9.88
C MET A 75 -0.80 -13.59 -11.33
N ASN A 76 -1.09 -14.87 -11.51
CA ASN A 76 -1.25 -15.47 -12.84
C ASN A 76 -2.72 -15.63 -13.23
N LYS A 77 -3.65 -15.25 -12.36
CA LYS A 77 -5.07 -15.23 -12.62
C LYS A 77 -5.65 -13.94 -12.04
N MET A 78 -6.18 -13.09 -12.89
CA MET A 78 -6.75 -11.81 -12.48
C MET A 78 -8.01 -12.00 -11.65
N ALA A 79 -8.18 -11.09 -10.69
CA ALA A 79 -9.42 -10.93 -9.93
C ALA A 79 -9.92 -9.50 -10.11
N PRO A 80 -11.22 -9.21 -9.94
CA PRO A 80 -11.71 -7.83 -10.03
C PRO A 80 -11.12 -6.99 -8.89
N GLY A 81 -10.69 -5.78 -9.21
CA GLY A 81 -10.20 -4.83 -8.22
C GLY A 81 -8.92 -4.16 -8.66
N ILE A 82 -8.71 -2.95 -8.16
CA ILE A 82 -7.52 -2.15 -8.45
C ILE A 82 -6.69 -1.89 -7.20
N ILE A 83 -7.27 -2.08 -6.01
CA ILE A 83 -6.59 -1.88 -4.73
C ILE A 83 -6.44 -3.26 -4.08
N GLY A 84 -5.70 -4.13 -4.76
CA GLY A 84 -5.51 -5.50 -4.31
C GLY A 84 -6.72 -6.39 -4.54
N SER A 85 -6.70 -7.55 -3.95
CA SER A 85 -7.76 -8.57 -4.05
C SER A 85 -7.79 -9.36 -2.75
N ASP A 86 -8.78 -10.22 -2.60
CA ASP A 86 -8.84 -11.11 -1.41
C ASP A 86 -7.57 -11.96 -1.29
N ARG A 87 -7.02 -12.39 -2.41
CA ARG A 87 -5.77 -13.18 -2.41
C ARG A 87 -4.58 -12.35 -1.96
N SER A 88 -4.44 -11.12 -2.47
CA SER A 88 -3.33 -10.26 -2.07
C SER A 88 -3.45 -9.88 -0.60
N GLU A 89 -4.66 -9.62 -0.12
CA GLU A 89 -4.89 -9.34 1.30
C GLU A 89 -4.47 -10.52 2.18
N ALA A 90 -4.81 -11.75 1.78
CA ALA A 90 -4.45 -12.94 2.53
C ALA A 90 -2.92 -13.10 2.63
N TYR A 91 -2.21 -12.89 1.53
CA TYR A 91 -0.75 -12.96 1.55
C TYR A 91 -0.12 -11.86 2.39
N VAL A 92 -0.61 -10.64 2.26
CA VAL A 92 -0.10 -9.51 3.05
C VAL A 92 -0.31 -9.75 4.54
N ARG A 93 -1.52 -10.16 4.93
CA ARG A 93 -1.81 -10.48 6.34
C ARG A 93 -0.89 -11.58 6.88
N THR A 94 -0.64 -12.61 6.08
CA THR A 94 0.21 -13.72 6.49
C THR A 94 1.66 -13.26 6.70
N VAL A 95 2.22 -12.51 5.75
CA VAL A 95 3.59 -12.01 5.85
C VAL A 95 3.75 -11.10 7.06
N LEU A 96 2.83 -10.15 7.23
CA LEU A 96 2.89 -9.22 8.36
C LEU A 96 2.75 -9.95 9.69
N GLY A 97 1.93 -11.01 9.74
CA GLY A 97 1.79 -11.83 10.93
C GLY A 97 3.08 -12.55 11.30
N CYS A 98 3.90 -12.91 10.32
CA CYS A 98 5.20 -13.54 10.57
C CYS A 98 6.25 -12.58 11.12
N LEU A 99 6.04 -11.27 10.94
CA LEU A 99 6.99 -10.25 11.38
C LEU A 99 6.72 -9.76 12.80
N SER A 100 5.57 -10.07 13.35
CA SER A 100 5.17 -9.59 14.66
C SER A 100 5.42 -10.61 15.77
#